data_a794736e9a67233461fd9f05b17a2c33
#
_entry.id   a794736e9a67233461fd9f05b17a2c33
#
_cell.length_a   1.000
_cell.length_b   1.000
_cell.length_c   1.000
_cell.angle_alpha   90.00
_cell.angle_beta   90.00
_cell.angle_gamma   90.00
#
_symmetry.space_group_name_H-M   'P 1'
#
loop_
_entity.id
_entity.type
_entity.pdbx_description
1 polymer ?
#
loop_
_entity_poly.entity_id
_entity_poly.type
_entity_poly.pdbx_seq_one_letter_code
_entity_poly.pdbx_strand_id
1 'polypeptide(L)'
;MNSTHPQMKSDPDNTSIFGHGFAEVIDNYSWNDIIDKVESATVSDVERVLSSVYQKKELDPSDLGILVSPAASGYLEQMARFSKAITDERFGKTVSLYIPMYVSNACTNKCVYCGFNHDNPLERVTLSQEEVKRECEAIKRLGPFDNLLIVAGEYPSLSGVEYLEKVITTCSQYFHNITIEVQPMRARDYKRLVDSGLYGVVCFQETYNRQAYPKYHPHGMKSHFDWRLNGFDRMGEAGVHKIGIGALLGLEDWRAESVMMGLHLRYLQKKYWRSRFSINFPRLCPSESGFNPNFPVSDKDLLQLLLAFRLFDYNIDISVSTRERPEFRDNLISLGVTSLSAGSKTEPGGYEVYPEALEQFSTTDTRTPEEVAKAISDRNYQPVWKDWDKVLQ
;
A
#
# COMPACT_ATOMS: atom_id res chain seq x y z
N MET A 1 36.65 -14.81 12.58
CA MET A 1 36.40 -13.76 13.59
C MET A 1 34.87 -13.68 13.74
N ASN A 2 34.38 -14.15 14.90
CA ASN A 2 32.94 -14.24 15.16
C ASN A 2 32.32 -12.86 15.34
N SER A 3 31.52 -12.43 14.41
CA SER A 3 30.63 -11.28 14.58
C SER A 3 29.40 -11.73 15.36
N THR A 4 29.44 -11.58 16.67
CA THR A 4 28.25 -11.68 17.52
C THR A 4 27.32 -10.50 17.20
N HIS A 5 26.26 -10.77 16.42
CA HIS A 5 25.15 -9.86 16.37
C HIS A 5 24.57 -9.68 17.79
N PRO A 6 24.32 -8.46 18.25
CA PRO A 6 23.61 -8.27 19.51
C PRO A 6 22.22 -8.89 19.33
N GLN A 7 21.94 -9.95 20.10
CA GLN A 7 20.58 -10.43 20.28
C GLN A 7 19.75 -9.21 20.76
N MET A 8 18.82 -8.76 19.96
CA MET A 8 17.78 -7.85 20.41
C MET A 8 17.03 -8.57 21.53
N LYS A 9 17.43 -8.28 22.78
CA LYS A 9 16.63 -8.63 23.96
C LYS A 9 15.24 -8.07 23.69
N SER A 10 14.21 -8.84 24.02
CA SER A 10 12.81 -8.45 23.92
C SER A 10 12.63 -7.00 24.34
N ASP A 11 12.54 -6.10 23.34
CA ASP A 11 12.22 -4.70 23.55
C ASP A 11 10.75 -4.70 23.99
N PRO A 12 10.41 -4.25 25.22
CA PRO A 12 9.02 -4.19 25.68
C PRO A 12 8.12 -3.38 24.74
N ASP A 13 8.70 -2.49 23.89
CA ASP A 13 7.98 -1.73 22.85
C ASP A 13 7.70 -2.58 21.58
N ASN A 14 8.18 -3.81 21.50
CA ASN A 14 7.94 -4.71 20.35
C ASN A 14 6.76 -5.67 20.56
N THR A 15 6.24 -5.74 21.78
CA THR A 15 5.04 -6.49 22.10
C THR A 15 3.84 -5.57 22.09
N SER A 16 2.79 -5.94 21.35
CA SER A 16 1.48 -5.30 21.44
C SER A 16 1.01 -5.32 22.90
N ILE A 17 0.51 -4.20 23.41
CA ILE A 17 -0.13 -4.14 24.75
C ILE A 17 -1.35 -5.07 24.86
N PHE A 18 -1.87 -5.55 23.71
CA PHE A 18 -2.98 -6.50 23.61
C PHE A 18 -2.52 -7.96 23.42
N GLY A 19 -1.23 -8.27 23.64
CA GLY A 19 -0.66 -9.61 23.44
C GLY A 19 0.00 -9.80 22.06
N HIS A 20 -0.16 -10.97 21.48
CA HIS A 20 0.51 -11.38 20.25
C HIS A 20 0.15 -10.51 19.03
N GLY A 21 1.15 -10.22 18.17
CA GLY A 21 0.96 -9.54 16.88
C GLY A 21 0.61 -10.53 15.75
N PHE A 22 0.35 -9.99 14.55
CA PHE A 22 0.02 -10.84 13.39
C PHE A 22 1.19 -11.77 13.00
N ALA A 23 2.44 -11.45 13.34
CA ALA A 23 3.59 -12.31 13.11
C ALA A 23 3.46 -13.70 13.77
N GLU A 24 2.74 -13.82 14.88
CA GLU A 24 2.46 -15.10 15.52
C GLU A 24 1.23 -15.80 14.92
N VAL A 25 0.27 -15.00 14.43
CA VAL A 25 -0.92 -15.54 13.76
C VAL A 25 -0.55 -16.19 12.43
N ILE A 26 0.33 -15.56 11.66
CA ILE A 26 0.75 -16.04 10.34
C ILE A 26 1.45 -17.40 10.40
N ASP A 27 2.14 -17.71 11.51
CA ASP A 27 2.84 -18.99 11.71
C ASP A 27 1.89 -20.20 11.76
N ASN A 28 0.59 -19.99 11.92
CA ASN A 28 -0.41 -21.05 11.85
C ASN A 28 -0.81 -21.40 10.39
N TYR A 29 -0.29 -20.68 9.40
CA TYR A 29 -0.63 -20.86 7.99
C TYR A 29 0.59 -21.28 7.18
N SER A 30 0.52 -22.44 6.54
CA SER A 30 1.55 -22.91 5.62
C SER A 30 1.37 -22.24 4.26
N TRP A 31 2.44 -21.67 3.73
CA TRP A 31 2.46 -21.06 2.39
C TRP A 31 2.07 -22.06 1.30
N ASN A 32 2.64 -23.26 1.35
CA ASN A 32 2.35 -24.32 0.37
C ASN A 32 0.90 -24.82 0.47
N ASP A 33 0.38 -25.00 1.69
CA ASP A 33 -1.02 -25.42 1.88
C ASP A 33 -2.00 -24.39 1.33
N ILE A 34 -1.65 -23.10 1.37
CA ILE A 34 -2.46 -22.04 0.77
C ILE A 34 -2.45 -22.19 -0.76
N ILE A 35 -1.27 -22.37 -1.37
CA ILE A 35 -1.14 -22.60 -2.81
C ILE A 35 -1.97 -23.80 -3.22
N ASP A 36 -1.80 -24.94 -2.55
CA ASP A 36 -2.52 -26.19 -2.86
C ASP A 36 -4.05 -26.00 -2.78
N LYS A 37 -4.53 -25.29 -1.75
CA LYS A 37 -5.96 -24.99 -1.60
C LYS A 37 -6.49 -24.09 -2.71
N VAL A 38 -5.74 -23.07 -3.08
CA VAL A 38 -6.11 -22.13 -4.13
C VAL A 38 -6.13 -22.83 -5.50
N GLU A 39 -5.15 -23.69 -5.78
CA GLU A 39 -5.06 -24.43 -7.03
C GLU A 39 -6.13 -25.53 -7.14
N SER A 40 -6.50 -26.16 -6.03
CA SER A 40 -7.52 -27.21 -5.99
C SER A 40 -8.95 -26.69 -5.97
N ALA A 41 -9.19 -25.39 -5.90
CA ALA A 41 -10.54 -24.80 -5.92
C ALA A 41 -11.28 -25.17 -7.21
N THR A 42 -12.55 -25.55 -7.06
CA THR A 42 -13.40 -26.02 -8.15
C THR A 42 -14.36 -24.92 -8.64
N VAL A 43 -14.94 -25.14 -9.82
CA VAL A 43 -16.03 -24.30 -10.35
C VAL A 43 -17.20 -24.21 -9.35
N SER A 44 -17.57 -25.32 -8.71
CA SER A 44 -18.64 -25.37 -7.71
C SER A 44 -18.33 -24.50 -6.48
N ASP A 45 -17.05 -24.43 -6.07
CA ASP A 45 -16.63 -23.53 -4.98
C ASP A 45 -16.80 -22.06 -5.38
N VAL A 46 -16.41 -21.71 -6.60
CA VAL A 46 -16.58 -20.34 -7.13
C VAL A 46 -18.06 -19.95 -7.16
N GLU A 47 -18.93 -20.83 -7.68
CA GLU A 47 -20.38 -20.58 -7.74
C GLU A 47 -20.97 -20.41 -6.33
N ARG A 48 -20.55 -21.21 -5.37
CA ARG A 48 -20.93 -21.09 -3.96
C ARG A 48 -20.55 -19.71 -3.39
N VAL A 49 -19.30 -19.28 -3.61
CA VAL A 49 -18.82 -17.99 -3.10
C VAL A 49 -19.55 -16.83 -3.78
N LEU A 50 -19.74 -16.86 -5.10
CA LEU A 50 -20.48 -15.83 -5.82
C LEU A 50 -21.97 -15.77 -5.39
N SER A 51 -22.57 -16.92 -5.05
CA SER A 51 -23.90 -16.95 -4.44
C SER A 51 -23.92 -16.29 -3.06
N SER A 52 -22.87 -16.46 -2.25
CA SER A 52 -22.72 -15.78 -0.96
C SER A 52 -22.60 -14.26 -1.13
N VAL A 53 -21.82 -13.80 -2.12
CA VAL A 53 -21.72 -12.37 -2.49
C VAL A 53 -23.10 -11.82 -2.89
N TYR A 54 -23.82 -12.52 -3.76
CA TYR A 54 -25.17 -12.11 -4.17
C TYR A 54 -26.14 -11.96 -2.97
N GLN A 55 -25.99 -12.83 -1.97
CA GLN A 55 -26.77 -12.80 -0.73
C GLN A 55 -26.24 -11.78 0.29
N LYS A 56 -25.21 -10.99 -0.05
CA LYS A 56 -24.53 -10.03 0.83
C LYS A 56 -24.00 -10.66 2.12
N LYS A 57 -23.57 -11.90 2.08
CA LYS A 57 -22.92 -12.59 3.20
C LYS A 57 -21.47 -12.17 3.30
N GLU A 58 -20.97 -12.08 4.52
CA GLU A 58 -19.55 -11.86 4.76
C GLU A 58 -18.73 -13.06 4.29
N LEU A 59 -17.63 -12.77 3.58
CA LEU A 59 -16.68 -13.78 3.11
C LEU A 59 -15.54 -13.93 4.10
N ASP A 60 -15.03 -15.13 4.25
CA ASP A 60 -13.84 -15.42 5.01
C ASP A 60 -12.57 -15.48 4.11
N PRO A 61 -11.36 -15.52 4.69
CA PRO A 61 -10.13 -15.58 3.89
C PRO A 61 -10.01 -16.81 2.98
N SER A 62 -10.70 -17.93 3.28
CA SER A 62 -10.72 -19.10 2.39
C SER A 62 -11.57 -18.84 1.14
N ASP A 63 -12.66 -18.08 1.28
CA ASP A 63 -13.47 -17.63 0.14
C ASP A 63 -12.68 -16.68 -0.76
N LEU A 64 -11.83 -15.81 -0.18
CA LEU A 64 -10.91 -14.99 -0.97
C LEU A 64 -9.95 -15.88 -1.79
N GLY A 65 -9.41 -16.95 -1.19
CA GLY A 65 -8.57 -17.93 -1.89
C GLY A 65 -9.31 -18.55 -3.11
N ILE A 66 -10.59 -18.84 -2.98
CA ILE A 66 -11.44 -19.33 -4.08
C ILE A 66 -11.59 -18.25 -5.18
N LEU A 67 -11.84 -16.98 -4.81
CA LEU A 67 -12.01 -15.90 -5.77
C LEU A 67 -10.72 -15.55 -6.55
N VAL A 68 -9.55 -15.80 -5.99
CA VAL A 68 -8.27 -15.62 -6.69
C VAL A 68 -7.76 -16.90 -7.37
N SER A 69 -8.49 -18.01 -7.27
CA SER A 69 -8.10 -19.30 -7.85
C SER A 69 -8.11 -19.30 -9.39
N PRO A 70 -7.41 -20.25 -10.04
CA PRO A 70 -7.51 -20.45 -11.47
C PRO A 70 -8.94 -20.72 -11.94
N ALA A 71 -9.76 -21.45 -11.15
CA ALA A 71 -11.16 -21.71 -11.47
C ALA A 71 -12.01 -20.44 -11.57
N ALA A 72 -11.73 -19.43 -10.73
CA ALA A 72 -12.45 -18.15 -10.75
C ALA A 72 -12.11 -17.27 -11.97
N SER A 73 -11.02 -17.55 -12.68
CA SER A 73 -10.62 -16.77 -13.86
C SER A 73 -11.61 -16.82 -15.02
N GLY A 74 -12.51 -17.81 -15.04
CA GLY A 74 -13.65 -17.91 -15.97
C GLY A 74 -14.84 -17.03 -15.58
N TYR A 75 -14.87 -16.50 -14.36
CA TYR A 75 -15.99 -15.74 -13.78
C TYR A 75 -15.71 -14.24 -13.67
N LEU A 76 -14.64 -13.73 -14.27
CA LEU A 76 -14.22 -12.32 -14.14
C LEU A 76 -15.32 -11.33 -14.52
N GLU A 77 -16.12 -11.62 -15.54
CA GLU A 77 -17.22 -10.73 -15.94
C GLU A 77 -18.30 -10.65 -14.84
N GLN A 78 -18.65 -11.78 -14.22
CA GLN A 78 -19.60 -11.80 -13.12
C GLN A 78 -19.05 -11.11 -11.87
N MET A 79 -17.77 -11.37 -11.53
CA MET A 79 -17.06 -10.69 -10.45
C MET A 79 -17.04 -9.17 -10.69
N ALA A 80 -16.77 -8.73 -11.93
CA ALA A 80 -16.76 -7.32 -12.29
C ALA A 80 -18.13 -6.65 -12.11
N ARG A 81 -19.22 -7.32 -12.49
CA ARG A 81 -20.58 -6.81 -12.26
C ARG A 81 -20.88 -6.64 -10.77
N PHE A 82 -20.53 -7.63 -9.95
CA PHE A 82 -20.71 -7.54 -8.50
C PHE A 82 -19.81 -6.46 -7.88
N SER A 83 -18.55 -6.42 -8.26
CA SER A 83 -17.61 -5.41 -7.79
C SER A 83 -18.10 -4.00 -8.08
N LYS A 84 -18.54 -3.75 -9.33
CA LYS A 84 -19.14 -2.47 -9.71
C LYS A 84 -20.36 -2.12 -8.86
N ALA A 85 -21.30 -3.05 -8.70
CA ALA A 85 -22.53 -2.83 -7.92
C ALA A 85 -22.20 -2.49 -6.45
N ILE A 86 -21.28 -3.24 -5.83
CA ILE A 86 -20.82 -3.01 -4.46
C ILE A 86 -20.15 -1.63 -4.35
N THR A 87 -19.26 -1.30 -5.29
CA THR A 87 -18.55 -0.02 -5.26
C THR A 87 -19.50 1.16 -5.43
N ASP A 88 -20.43 1.10 -6.38
CA ASP A 88 -21.43 2.15 -6.59
C ASP A 88 -22.36 2.30 -5.36
N GLU A 89 -22.70 1.19 -4.66
CA GLU A 89 -23.53 1.23 -3.44
C GLU A 89 -22.76 1.84 -2.25
N ARG A 90 -21.46 1.53 -2.09
CA ARG A 90 -20.68 1.90 -0.91
C ARG A 90 -19.96 3.23 -1.02
N PHE A 91 -19.45 3.56 -2.19
CA PHE A 91 -18.62 4.73 -2.44
C PHE A 91 -19.28 5.73 -3.41
N GLY A 92 -20.45 5.37 -3.96
CA GLY A 92 -21.04 6.13 -5.04
C GLY A 92 -20.17 6.09 -6.31
N LYS A 93 -20.41 7.05 -7.20
CA LYS A 93 -19.61 7.22 -8.40
C LYS A 93 -18.49 8.24 -8.17
N THR A 94 -17.63 7.96 -7.19
CA THR A 94 -16.53 8.85 -6.82
C THR A 94 -15.19 8.11 -6.87
N VAL A 95 -14.12 8.82 -7.23
CA VAL A 95 -12.74 8.35 -7.17
C VAL A 95 -11.89 9.43 -6.54
N SER A 96 -11.29 9.11 -5.40
CA SER A 96 -10.41 10.03 -4.68
C SER A 96 -9.06 10.16 -5.39
N LEU A 97 -8.53 11.38 -5.49
CA LEU A 97 -7.22 11.65 -6.05
C LEU A 97 -6.22 11.99 -4.94
N TYR A 98 -5.02 11.42 -5.05
CA TYR A 98 -3.90 11.75 -4.18
C TYR A 98 -2.62 11.92 -4.98
N ILE A 99 -1.61 12.54 -4.36
CA ILE A 99 -0.31 12.77 -4.96
C ILE A 99 0.80 12.35 -3.99
N PRO A 100 1.80 11.56 -4.43
CA PRO A 100 2.97 11.26 -3.61
C PRO A 100 3.95 12.43 -3.63
N MET A 101 4.62 12.70 -2.52
CA MET A 101 5.75 13.61 -2.39
C MET A 101 6.89 12.87 -1.72
N TYR A 102 7.95 12.64 -2.47
CA TYR A 102 9.17 12.02 -1.96
C TYR A 102 10.01 13.05 -1.25
N VAL A 103 10.34 12.81 0.01
CA VAL A 103 11.12 13.74 0.84
C VAL A 103 12.55 13.26 1.10
N SER A 104 12.84 11.98 0.84
CA SER A 104 14.19 11.44 0.95
C SER A 104 14.35 10.13 0.16
N ASN A 105 15.49 9.98 -0.54
CA ASN A 105 15.94 8.71 -1.12
C ASN A 105 17.05 8.04 -0.28
N ALA A 106 17.43 8.62 0.84
CA ALA A 106 18.39 8.00 1.76
C ALA A 106 17.79 6.74 2.37
N CYS A 107 18.47 5.61 2.24
CA CYS A 107 18.02 4.32 2.72
C CYS A 107 19.19 3.48 3.23
N THR A 108 18.98 2.73 4.32
CA THR A 108 19.97 1.80 4.89
C THR A 108 19.73 0.35 4.49
N ASN A 109 18.61 0.07 3.79
CA ASN A 109 18.25 -1.27 3.37
C ASN A 109 18.86 -1.63 2.01
N LYS A 110 19.02 -2.94 1.78
CA LYS A 110 19.55 -3.51 0.52
C LYS A 110 18.49 -4.35 -0.19
N CYS A 111 17.29 -3.78 -0.37
CA CYS A 111 16.21 -4.46 -1.10
C CYS A 111 16.61 -4.65 -2.56
N VAL A 112 16.61 -5.88 -3.05
CA VAL A 112 17.14 -6.24 -4.39
C VAL A 112 16.37 -5.61 -5.56
N TYR A 113 15.17 -5.14 -5.33
CA TYR A 113 14.26 -4.61 -6.34
C TYR A 113 14.11 -3.07 -6.34
N CYS A 114 14.75 -2.37 -5.38
CA CYS A 114 14.46 -0.96 -5.12
C CYS A 114 15.56 -0.06 -5.67
N GLY A 115 15.18 1.00 -6.40
CA GLY A 115 16.11 2.02 -6.89
C GLY A 115 16.86 2.73 -5.77
N PHE A 116 16.25 2.88 -4.58
CA PHE A 116 16.90 3.48 -3.40
C PHE A 116 17.76 2.50 -2.58
N ASN A 117 18.02 1.29 -3.08
CA ASN A 117 18.93 0.34 -2.44
C ASN A 117 20.23 1.03 -2.00
N HIS A 118 20.67 0.71 -0.77
CA HIS A 118 21.85 1.31 -0.15
C HIS A 118 23.11 1.22 -1.04
N ASP A 119 23.26 0.14 -1.78
CA ASP A 119 24.46 -0.11 -2.61
C ASP A 119 24.39 0.59 -3.98
N ASN A 120 23.25 1.18 -4.36
CA ASN A 120 23.15 1.92 -5.60
C ASN A 120 23.93 3.25 -5.51
N PRO A 121 24.79 3.54 -6.50
CA PRO A 121 25.61 4.75 -6.53
C PRO A 121 24.78 5.97 -6.99
N LEU A 122 23.87 6.44 -6.14
CA LEU A 122 23.03 7.60 -6.41
C LEU A 122 23.29 8.72 -5.40
N GLU A 123 23.05 9.94 -5.81
CA GLU A 123 23.05 11.08 -4.91
C GLU A 123 21.91 10.96 -3.90
N ARG A 124 22.26 11.01 -2.60
CA ARG A 124 21.30 10.90 -1.51
C ARG A 124 20.80 12.29 -1.10
N VAL A 125 19.52 12.48 -1.26
CA VAL A 125 18.81 13.72 -0.97
C VAL A 125 17.83 13.49 0.17
N THR A 126 17.79 14.45 1.11
CA THR A 126 16.75 14.57 2.14
C THR A 126 16.36 16.04 2.20
N LEU A 127 15.11 16.35 1.91
CA LEU A 127 14.62 17.71 1.78
C LEU A 127 14.68 18.46 3.12
N SER A 128 15.17 19.71 3.07
CA SER A 128 15.02 20.67 4.16
C SER A 128 13.54 21.11 4.28
N GLN A 129 13.18 21.76 5.39
CA GLN A 129 11.80 22.24 5.60
C GLN A 129 11.39 23.29 4.55
N GLU A 130 12.31 24.12 4.09
CA GLU A 130 12.06 25.10 3.04
C GLU A 130 11.82 24.44 1.67
N GLU A 131 12.57 23.37 1.38
CA GLU A 131 12.37 22.59 0.17
C GLU A 131 11.04 21.83 0.21
N VAL A 132 10.66 21.23 1.35
CA VAL A 132 9.32 20.63 1.55
C VAL A 132 8.22 21.63 1.28
N LYS A 133 8.36 22.87 1.76
CA LYS A 133 7.40 23.94 1.52
C LYS A 133 7.27 24.26 0.02
N ARG A 134 8.39 24.40 -0.69
CA ARG A 134 8.42 24.64 -2.14
C ARG A 134 7.72 23.51 -2.91
N GLU A 135 7.95 22.24 -2.54
CA GLU A 135 7.28 21.08 -3.11
C GLU A 135 5.76 21.15 -2.88
N CYS A 136 5.32 21.49 -1.65
CA CYS A 136 3.89 21.68 -1.37
C CYS A 136 3.25 22.77 -2.27
N GLU A 137 3.94 23.88 -2.44
CA GLU A 137 3.48 24.97 -3.31
C GLU A 137 3.44 24.55 -4.78
N ALA A 138 4.43 23.79 -5.24
CA ALA A 138 4.45 23.22 -6.59
C ALA A 138 3.29 22.27 -6.83
N ILE A 139 3.02 21.35 -5.89
CA ILE A 139 1.90 20.43 -5.97
C ILE A 139 0.56 21.19 -6.01
N LYS A 140 0.39 22.23 -5.22
CA LYS A 140 -0.82 23.05 -5.24
C LYS A 140 -1.05 23.79 -6.57
N ARG A 141 0.01 24.07 -7.33
CA ARG A 141 -0.10 24.60 -8.69
C ARG A 141 -0.54 23.54 -9.72
N LEU A 142 -0.24 22.26 -9.48
CA LEU A 142 -0.65 21.15 -10.35
C LEU A 142 -2.14 20.80 -10.22
N GLY A 143 -2.75 21.07 -9.06
CA GLY A 143 -4.16 20.76 -8.84
C GLY A 143 -4.60 20.97 -7.39
N PRO A 144 -5.91 20.95 -7.13
CA PRO A 144 -6.47 21.21 -5.82
C PRO A 144 -6.38 20.00 -4.87
N PHE A 145 -5.25 19.27 -4.90
CA PHE A 145 -5.04 18.11 -4.03
C PHE A 145 -5.16 18.45 -2.56
N ASP A 146 -5.84 17.57 -1.83
CA ASP A 146 -5.96 17.63 -0.39
C ASP A 146 -5.45 16.34 0.30
N ASN A 147 -5.23 15.28 -0.48
CA ASN A 147 -4.67 14.02 -0.04
C ASN A 147 -3.19 13.94 -0.49
N LEU A 148 -2.27 13.99 0.47
CA LEU A 148 -0.83 13.89 0.24
C LEU A 148 -0.29 12.57 0.78
N LEU A 149 0.55 11.88 0.00
CA LEU A 149 1.32 10.73 0.44
C LEU A 149 2.81 11.11 0.53
N ILE A 150 3.33 11.25 1.74
CA ILE A 150 4.76 11.51 1.97
C ILE A 150 5.52 10.19 1.92
N VAL A 151 6.55 10.11 1.08
CA VAL A 151 7.37 8.91 0.90
C VAL A 151 8.82 9.21 1.25
N ALA A 152 9.48 8.30 1.95
CA ALA A 152 10.91 8.37 2.22
C ALA A 152 11.58 6.99 2.20
N GLY A 153 12.85 6.96 1.81
CA GLY A 153 13.70 5.81 2.10
C GLY A 153 13.84 5.58 3.61
N GLU A 154 14.13 4.35 4.00
CA GLU A 154 14.21 3.96 5.41
C GLU A 154 15.60 4.29 6.00
N TYR A 155 15.71 5.47 6.59
CA TYR A 155 16.94 5.95 7.27
C TYR A 155 16.56 6.70 8.56
N PRO A 156 16.35 5.99 9.69
CA PRO A 156 15.82 6.59 10.92
C PRO A 156 16.60 7.79 11.47
N SER A 157 17.91 7.87 11.25
CA SER A 157 18.73 9.00 11.73
C SER A 157 18.62 10.26 10.85
N LEU A 158 18.12 10.16 9.61
CA LEU A 158 17.92 11.30 8.69
C LEU A 158 16.43 11.62 8.50
N SER A 159 15.63 10.60 8.15
CA SER A 159 14.19 10.70 7.91
C SER A 159 13.36 10.02 9.01
N GLY A 160 13.80 10.11 10.27
CA GLY A 160 13.12 9.55 11.43
C GLY A 160 11.96 10.40 11.93
N VAL A 161 11.42 10.04 13.12
CA VAL A 161 10.20 10.62 13.68
C VAL A 161 10.27 12.15 13.82
N GLU A 162 11.40 12.71 14.27
CA GLU A 162 11.56 14.16 14.47
C GLU A 162 11.53 14.93 13.14
N TYR A 163 12.12 14.36 12.09
CA TYR A 163 12.07 14.91 10.75
C TYR A 163 10.64 14.85 10.19
N LEU A 164 9.99 13.68 10.27
CA LEU A 164 8.63 13.47 9.78
C LEU A 164 7.61 14.34 10.50
N GLU A 165 7.75 14.55 11.81
CA GLU A 165 6.91 15.45 12.59
C GLU A 165 6.94 16.88 12.01
N LYS A 166 8.13 17.40 11.70
CA LYS A 166 8.29 18.71 11.07
C LYS A 166 7.71 18.74 9.66
N VAL A 167 7.96 17.70 8.85
CA VAL A 167 7.41 17.58 7.50
C VAL A 167 5.88 17.57 7.53
N ILE A 168 5.27 16.77 8.40
CA ILE A 168 3.81 16.71 8.58
C ILE A 168 3.26 18.08 8.98
N THR A 169 3.89 18.74 9.96
CA THR A 169 3.49 20.09 10.41
C THR A 169 3.56 21.13 9.28
N THR A 170 4.59 21.08 8.44
CA THR A 170 4.71 21.97 7.27
C THR A 170 3.63 21.65 6.24
N CYS A 171 3.44 20.37 5.89
CA CYS A 171 2.46 19.93 4.91
C CYS A 171 1.02 20.20 5.36
N SER A 172 0.71 20.17 6.66
CA SER A 172 -0.64 20.42 7.20
C SER A 172 -1.15 21.85 6.94
N GLN A 173 -0.27 22.77 6.57
CA GLN A 173 -0.66 24.12 6.12
C GLN A 173 -1.27 24.10 4.71
N TYR A 174 -1.05 23.06 3.94
CA TYR A 174 -1.45 22.91 2.54
C TYR A 174 -2.45 21.77 2.31
N PHE A 175 -2.37 20.68 3.08
CA PHE A 175 -3.14 19.46 2.86
C PHE A 175 -3.82 19.02 4.17
N HIS A 176 -5.05 18.52 4.07
CA HIS A 176 -5.78 18.02 5.25
C HIS A 176 -5.45 16.55 5.55
N ASN A 177 -5.36 15.71 4.53
CA ASN A 177 -5.11 14.28 4.71
C ASN A 177 -3.68 13.95 4.35
N ILE A 178 -2.83 13.84 5.38
CA ILE A 178 -1.41 13.51 5.22
C ILE A 178 -1.20 12.06 5.60
N THR A 179 -0.82 11.26 4.62
CA THR A 179 -0.44 9.86 4.77
C THR A 179 1.06 9.72 4.59
N ILE A 180 1.70 8.81 5.29
CA ILE A 180 3.13 8.50 5.12
C ILE A 180 3.33 7.05 4.63
N GLU A 181 4.36 6.86 3.80
CA GLU A 181 4.91 5.56 3.40
C GLU A 181 6.41 5.57 3.70
N VAL A 182 6.76 5.12 4.90
CA VAL A 182 8.11 5.19 5.45
C VAL A 182 8.44 3.92 6.26
N GLN A 183 9.60 3.90 6.92
CA GLN A 183 9.96 2.79 7.80
C GLN A 183 8.92 2.52 8.90
N PRO A 184 8.69 1.22 9.27
CA PRO A 184 7.93 0.91 10.48
C PRO A 184 8.59 1.51 11.72
N MET A 185 7.75 2.06 12.61
CA MET A 185 8.19 2.75 13.83
C MET A 185 7.59 2.09 15.08
N ARG A 186 7.99 2.54 16.25
CA ARG A 186 7.38 2.19 17.53
C ARG A 186 6.00 2.84 17.67
N ALA A 187 5.12 2.25 18.44
CA ALA A 187 3.77 2.80 18.66
C ALA A 187 3.81 4.25 19.21
N ARG A 188 4.73 4.54 20.13
CA ARG A 188 4.93 5.91 20.67
C ARG A 188 5.35 6.93 19.59
N ASP A 189 6.12 6.50 18.59
CA ASP A 189 6.59 7.36 17.51
C ASP A 189 5.43 7.64 16.53
N TYR A 190 4.64 6.62 16.18
CA TYR A 190 3.40 6.82 15.43
C TYR A 190 2.42 7.74 16.18
N LYS A 191 2.30 7.58 17.51
CA LYS A 191 1.44 8.45 18.33
C LYS A 191 1.86 9.91 18.24
N ARG A 192 3.16 10.21 18.30
CA ARG A 192 3.68 11.58 18.10
C ARG A 192 3.27 12.15 16.75
N LEU A 193 3.39 11.34 15.67
CA LEU A 193 3.00 11.79 14.33
C LEU A 193 1.48 12.00 14.22
N VAL A 194 0.67 11.14 14.85
CA VAL A 194 -0.79 11.32 14.91
C VAL A 194 -1.13 12.65 15.61
N ASP A 195 -0.47 12.95 16.73
CA ASP A 195 -0.67 14.19 17.46
C ASP A 195 -0.21 15.44 16.66
N SER A 196 0.71 15.24 15.69
CA SER A 196 1.17 16.29 14.75
C SER A 196 0.30 16.44 13.51
N GLY A 197 -0.78 15.65 13.38
CA GLY A 197 -1.72 15.76 12.28
C GLY A 197 -1.61 14.66 11.20
N LEU A 198 -0.89 13.57 11.48
CA LEU A 198 -0.87 12.41 10.58
C LEU A 198 -2.28 11.79 10.46
N TYR A 199 -2.75 11.62 9.21
CA TYR A 199 -4.01 10.96 8.89
C TYR A 199 -3.86 9.47 8.71
N GLY A 200 -2.83 9.02 7.97
CA GLY A 200 -2.68 7.62 7.63
C GLY A 200 -1.25 7.14 7.47
N VAL A 201 -1.09 5.84 7.48
CA VAL A 201 0.18 5.16 7.19
C VAL A 201 -0.07 4.07 6.17
N VAL A 202 0.73 4.04 5.11
CA VAL A 202 0.81 2.92 4.17
C VAL A 202 2.09 2.17 4.44
N CYS A 203 2.01 0.87 4.53
CA CYS A 203 3.18 0.01 4.63
C CYS A 203 2.93 -1.27 3.81
N PHE A 204 3.95 -1.68 3.06
CA PHE A 204 3.90 -2.95 2.35
C PHE A 204 4.73 -3.97 3.12
N GLN A 205 4.14 -5.16 3.38
CA GLN A 205 4.91 -6.30 3.89
C GLN A 205 5.89 -6.78 2.82
N GLU A 206 5.66 -6.41 1.58
CA GLU A 206 6.35 -6.79 0.35
C GLU A 206 6.05 -8.23 -0.06
N THR A 207 6.39 -9.21 0.75
CA THR A 207 5.91 -10.59 0.66
C THR A 207 5.60 -11.16 2.04
N TYR A 208 4.54 -11.93 2.14
CA TYR A 208 4.17 -12.69 3.33
C TYR A 208 4.89 -14.07 3.39
N ASN A 209 5.62 -14.45 2.33
CA ASN A 209 6.43 -15.66 2.35
C ASN A 209 7.67 -15.46 3.23
N ARG A 210 7.57 -15.86 4.51
CA ARG A 210 8.64 -15.75 5.51
C ARG A 210 9.94 -16.41 5.04
N GLN A 211 9.87 -17.54 4.31
CA GLN A 211 11.05 -18.28 3.86
C GLN A 211 11.75 -17.57 2.70
N ALA A 212 11.00 -16.92 1.82
CA ALA A 212 11.54 -16.18 0.68
C ALA A 212 11.99 -14.77 1.07
N TYR A 213 11.43 -14.18 2.12
CA TYR A 213 11.64 -12.78 2.51
C TYR A 213 13.12 -12.36 2.61
N PRO A 214 14.05 -13.16 3.20
CA PRO A 214 15.47 -12.78 3.30
C PRO A 214 16.18 -12.66 1.95
N LYS A 215 15.67 -13.32 0.88
CA LYS A 215 16.25 -13.23 -0.47
C LYS A 215 16.06 -11.82 -1.05
N TYR A 216 14.97 -11.17 -0.70
CA TYR A 216 14.60 -9.84 -1.19
C TYR A 216 15.09 -8.72 -0.30
N HIS A 217 15.30 -9.02 1.00
CA HIS A 217 15.66 -8.06 2.04
C HIS A 217 16.87 -8.54 2.83
N PRO A 218 18.07 -8.63 2.20
CA PRO A 218 19.24 -9.26 2.82
C PRO A 218 19.88 -8.43 3.94
N HIS A 219 19.59 -7.10 4.02
CA HIS A 219 20.24 -6.22 4.98
C HIS A 219 19.38 -5.01 5.35
N GLY A 220 19.66 -4.43 6.53
CA GLY A 220 18.96 -3.26 7.09
C GLY A 220 17.77 -3.64 7.94
N MET A 221 17.05 -2.65 8.46
CA MET A 221 15.87 -2.87 9.32
C MET A 221 14.76 -3.62 8.59
N LYS A 222 14.64 -3.46 7.29
CA LYS A 222 13.65 -4.16 6.47
C LYS A 222 13.88 -5.67 6.40
N SER A 223 15.09 -6.16 6.71
CA SER A 223 15.37 -7.61 6.80
C SER A 223 14.65 -8.31 7.97
N HIS A 224 14.15 -7.56 8.94
CA HIS A 224 13.45 -8.09 10.10
C HIS A 224 11.95 -8.28 9.80
N PHE A 225 11.57 -9.45 9.31
CA PHE A 225 10.22 -9.80 8.89
C PHE A 225 9.16 -9.46 9.95
N ASP A 226 9.34 -9.94 11.18
CA ASP A 226 8.36 -9.76 12.28
C ASP A 226 8.25 -8.30 12.72
N TRP A 227 9.36 -7.58 12.75
CA TRP A 227 9.35 -6.15 13.05
C TRP A 227 8.48 -5.38 12.06
N ARG A 228 8.62 -5.70 10.76
CA ARG A 228 7.82 -5.05 9.72
C ARG A 228 6.36 -5.45 9.81
N LEU A 229 6.09 -6.75 9.92
CA LEU A 229 4.72 -7.28 9.97
C LEU A 229 3.95 -6.78 11.19
N ASN A 230 4.56 -6.76 12.39
CA ASN A 230 3.95 -6.20 13.59
C ASN A 230 3.93 -4.65 13.59
N GLY A 231 4.48 -4.01 12.56
CA GLY A 231 4.36 -2.56 12.34
C GLY A 231 2.91 -2.11 12.24
N PHE A 232 2.05 -2.92 11.64
CA PHE A 232 0.61 -2.62 11.48
C PHE A 232 -0.11 -2.64 12.83
N ASP A 233 0.26 -3.56 13.73
CA ASP A 233 -0.25 -3.55 15.11
C ASP A 233 0.14 -2.25 15.84
N ARG A 234 1.39 -1.82 15.71
CA ARG A 234 1.86 -0.57 16.34
C ARG A 234 1.17 0.67 15.77
N MET A 235 0.79 0.67 14.49
CA MET A 235 -0.04 1.73 13.90
C MET A 235 -1.44 1.77 14.54
N GLY A 236 -2.08 0.60 14.67
CA GLY A 236 -3.40 0.49 15.28
C GLY A 236 -3.40 0.89 16.75
N GLU A 237 -2.38 0.48 17.52
CA GLU A 237 -2.18 0.86 18.93
C GLU A 237 -1.99 2.37 19.11
N ALA A 238 -1.29 3.01 18.18
CA ALA A 238 -1.09 4.45 18.18
C ALA A 238 -2.34 5.25 17.77
N GLY A 239 -3.39 4.58 17.31
CA GLY A 239 -4.62 5.21 16.86
C GLY A 239 -4.49 5.87 15.48
N VAL A 240 -3.65 5.34 14.59
CA VAL A 240 -3.58 5.78 13.19
C VAL A 240 -4.96 5.61 12.56
N HIS A 241 -5.49 6.68 11.98
CA HIS A 241 -6.87 6.69 11.47
C HIS A 241 -7.02 5.81 10.23
N LYS A 242 -6.07 5.85 9.28
CA LYS A 242 -6.10 5.03 8.06
C LYS A 242 -4.83 4.21 7.93
N ILE A 243 -4.97 2.90 7.82
CA ILE A 243 -3.85 1.95 7.66
C ILE A 243 -3.96 1.29 6.28
N GLY A 244 -2.96 1.54 5.43
CA GLY A 244 -2.84 0.92 4.12
C GLY A 244 -1.93 -0.30 4.18
N ILE A 245 -2.41 -1.42 3.67
CA ILE A 245 -1.67 -2.68 3.59
C ILE A 245 -1.45 -3.09 2.12
N GLY A 246 -0.48 -3.98 1.88
CA GLY A 246 -0.24 -4.54 0.56
C GLY A 246 0.98 -5.43 0.49
N ALA A 247 1.15 -6.05 -0.66
CA ALA A 247 2.33 -6.80 -1.05
C ALA A 247 2.85 -6.30 -2.40
N LEU A 248 4.16 -6.43 -2.64
CA LEU A 248 4.77 -6.09 -3.92
C LEU A 248 4.64 -7.28 -4.86
N LEU A 249 3.70 -7.18 -5.79
CA LEU A 249 3.37 -8.27 -6.71
C LEU A 249 4.52 -8.52 -7.71
N GLY A 250 4.89 -9.78 -7.86
CA GLY A 250 5.99 -10.23 -8.71
C GLY A 250 7.17 -10.82 -7.93
N LEU A 251 7.22 -10.65 -6.60
CA LEU A 251 8.21 -11.31 -5.75
C LEU A 251 7.88 -12.79 -5.58
N GLU A 252 6.67 -13.10 -5.13
CA GLU A 252 6.17 -14.45 -4.84
C GLU A 252 4.79 -14.68 -5.50
N ASP A 253 4.22 -15.87 -5.32
CA ASP A 253 2.90 -16.20 -5.87
C ASP A 253 1.81 -15.23 -5.39
N TRP A 254 1.21 -14.49 -6.30
CA TRP A 254 0.25 -13.44 -5.99
C TRP A 254 -1.05 -13.95 -5.37
N ARG A 255 -1.43 -15.20 -5.62
CA ARG A 255 -2.63 -15.80 -5.04
C ARG A 255 -2.44 -16.12 -3.57
N ALA A 256 -1.29 -16.70 -3.24
CA ALA A 256 -0.91 -16.94 -1.85
C ALA A 256 -0.73 -15.61 -1.08
N GLU A 257 -0.08 -14.60 -1.69
CA GLU A 257 -0.01 -13.24 -1.12
C GLU A 257 -1.40 -12.68 -0.84
N SER A 258 -2.36 -12.88 -1.75
CA SER A 258 -3.73 -12.38 -1.60
C SER A 258 -4.43 -12.99 -0.39
N VAL A 259 -4.32 -14.29 -0.19
CA VAL A 259 -4.91 -14.97 0.97
C VAL A 259 -4.28 -14.47 2.27
N MET A 260 -2.96 -14.32 2.31
CA MET A 260 -2.25 -13.80 3.47
C MET A 260 -2.61 -12.34 3.77
N MET A 261 -2.73 -11.48 2.74
CA MET A 261 -3.24 -10.12 2.90
C MET A 261 -4.67 -10.09 3.43
N GLY A 262 -5.54 -10.99 2.96
CA GLY A 262 -6.91 -11.13 3.44
C GLY A 262 -6.98 -11.55 4.92
N LEU A 263 -6.15 -12.51 5.33
CA LEU A 263 -6.00 -12.92 6.73
C LEU A 263 -5.54 -11.74 7.61
N HIS A 264 -4.52 -11.02 7.15
CA HIS A 264 -3.98 -9.87 7.87
C HIS A 264 -5.02 -8.73 7.98
N LEU A 265 -5.71 -8.44 6.89
CA LEU A 265 -6.78 -7.43 6.88
C LEU A 265 -7.88 -7.76 7.91
N ARG A 266 -8.38 -8.99 7.93
CA ARG A 266 -9.42 -9.42 8.89
C ARG A 266 -8.93 -9.36 10.34
N TYR A 267 -7.68 -9.75 10.58
CA TYR A 267 -7.06 -9.62 11.90
C TYR A 267 -7.03 -8.16 12.35
N LEU A 268 -6.54 -7.26 11.51
CA LEU A 268 -6.42 -5.83 11.82
C LEU A 268 -7.79 -5.18 12.03
N GLN A 269 -8.77 -5.46 11.18
CA GLN A 269 -10.13 -4.93 11.28
C GLN A 269 -10.82 -5.35 12.58
N LYS A 270 -10.62 -6.61 12.99
CA LYS A 270 -11.18 -7.11 14.26
C LYS A 270 -10.53 -6.47 15.48
N LYS A 271 -9.21 -6.26 15.44
CA LYS A 271 -8.44 -5.77 16.57
C LYS A 271 -8.49 -4.24 16.68
N TYR A 272 -8.43 -3.55 15.55
CA TYR A 272 -8.34 -2.08 15.45
C TYR A 272 -9.54 -1.50 14.69
N TRP A 273 -10.73 -1.83 15.12
CA TRP A 273 -12.01 -1.50 14.47
C TRP A 273 -12.28 0.01 14.33
N ARG A 274 -11.52 0.87 15.02
CA ARG A 274 -11.57 2.33 14.88
C ARG A 274 -10.77 2.87 13.71
N SER A 275 -9.82 2.07 13.21
CA SER A 275 -9.03 2.45 12.05
C SER A 275 -9.78 2.07 10.76
N ARG A 276 -9.64 2.90 9.74
CA ARG A 276 -10.03 2.56 8.36
C ARG A 276 -8.88 1.82 7.69
N PHE A 277 -9.21 1.00 6.72
CA PHE A 277 -8.20 0.23 5.99
C PHE A 277 -8.27 0.50 4.51
N SER A 278 -7.08 0.50 3.88
CA SER A 278 -6.94 0.50 2.42
C SER A 278 -6.01 -0.62 1.98
N ILE A 279 -6.20 -1.08 0.75
CA ILE A 279 -5.32 -2.09 0.17
C ILE A 279 -4.78 -1.62 -1.17
N ASN A 280 -3.51 -1.95 -1.41
CA ASN A 280 -2.78 -1.59 -2.61
C ASN A 280 -2.08 -2.82 -3.17
N PHE A 281 -2.01 -2.89 -4.49
CA PHE A 281 -1.45 -4.02 -5.22
C PHE A 281 -0.35 -3.54 -6.19
N PRO A 282 0.77 -2.94 -5.68
CA PRO A 282 1.84 -2.49 -6.56
C PRO A 282 2.48 -3.69 -7.27
N ARG A 283 2.54 -3.65 -8.61
CA ARG A 283 3.37 -4.57 -9.37
C ARG A 283 4.81 -4.06 -9.42
N LEU A 284 5.77 -4.98 -9.46
CA LEU A 284 7.16 -4.64 -9.73
C LEU A 284 7.27 -3.87 -11.04
N CYS A 285 7.92 -2.72 -10.99
CA CYS A 285 8.27 -1.91 -12.14
C CYS A 285 9.78 -1.91 -12.34
N PRO A 286 10.28 -1.63 -13.56
CA PRO A 286 11.69 -1.43 -13.80
C PRO A 286 12.27 -0.36 -12.86
N SER A 287 13.45 -0.62 -12.33
CA SER A 287 14.24 0.30 -11.51
C SER A 287 15.72 0.12 -11.83
N GLU A 288 16.56 1.03 -11.33
CA GLU A 288 18.02 0.93 -11.47
C GLU A 288 18.63 -0.36 -10.87
N SER A 289 17.86 -1.10 -10.06
CA SER A 289 18.30 -2.40 -9.53
C SER A 289 18.45 -3.48 -10.60
N GLY A 290 17.78 -3.35 -11.74
CA GLY A 290 17.72 -4.38 -12.78
C GLY A 290 17.00 -5.66 -12.38
N PHE A 291 16.32 -5.68 -11.24
CA PHE A 291 15.59 -6.85 -10.74
C PHE A 291 14.35 -7.15 -11.60
N ASN A 292 14.21 -8.41 -12.02
CA ASN A 292 13.04 -8.87 -12.76
C ASN A 292 12.11 -9.68 -11.83
N PRO A 293 10.77 -9.59 -12.02
CA PRO A 293 9.84 -10.36 -11.20
C PRO A 293 10.01 -11.86 -11.41
N ASN A 294 10.08 -12.61 -10.30
CA ASN A 294 10.13 -14.08 -10.33
C ASN A 294 8.75 -14.68 -10.68
N PHE A 295 7.69 -13.97 -10.27
CA PHE A 295 6.29 -14.35 -10.48
C PHE A 295 5.55 -13.22 -11.17
N PRO A 296 5.72 -13.03 -12.50
CA PRO A 296 5.09 -11.91 -13.20
C PRO A 296 3.56 -11.98 -13.11
N VAL A 297 2.95 -10.83 -12.83
CA VAL A 297 1.49 -10.68 -12.69
C VAL A 297 0.93 -9.96 -13.90
N SER A 298 0.06 -10.63 -14.64
CA SER A 298 -0.59 -10.05 -15.82
C SER A 298 -1.69 -9.04 -15.43
N ASP A 299 -2.19 -8.26 -16.39
CA ASP A 299 -3.34 -7.39 -16.18
C ASP A 299 -4.60 -8.17 -15.78
N LYS A 300 -4.76 -9.37 -16.34
CA LYS A 300 -5.88 -10.24 -15.99
C LYS A 300 -5.79 -10.70 -14.53
N ASP A 301 -4.59 -11.04 -14.06
CA ASP A 301 -4.37 -11.45 -12.67
C ASP A 301 -4.62 -10.28 -11.71
N LEU A 302 -4.08 -9.09 -12.02
CA LEU A 302 -4.31 -7.90 -11.21
C LEU A 302 -5.79 -7.50 -11.18
N LEU A 303 -6.48 -7.61 -12.30
CA LEU A 303 -7.94 -7.40 -12.35
C LEU A 303 -8.67 -8.41 -11.44
N GLN A 304 -8.36 -9.70 -11.56
CA GLN A 304 -8.97 -10.74 -10.73
C GLN A 304 -8.76 -10.45 -9.24
N LEU A 305 -7.54 -10.10 -8.87
CA LEU A 305 -7.16 -9.75 -7.49
C LEU A 305 -7.98 -8.57 -6.95
N LEU A 306 -8.07 -7.49 -7.72
CA LEU A 306 -8.80 -6.29 -7.35
C LEU A 306 -10.31 -6.60 -7.16
N LEU A 307 -10.89 -7.33 -8.12
CA LEU A 307 -12.30 -7.75 -8.04
C LEU A 307 -12.51 -8.64 -6.82
N ALA A 308 -11.64 -9.62 -6.57
CA ALA A 308 -11.74 -10.52 -5.43
C ALA A 308 -11.73 -9.76 -4.10
N PHE A 309 -10.84 -8.78 -3.92
CA PHE A 309 -10.81 -7.99 -2.69
C PHE A 309 -12.05 -7.11 -2.51
N ARG A 310 -12.62 -6.55 -3.59
CA ARG A 310 -13.89 -5.81 -3.48
C ARG A 310 -15.05 -6.71 -3.07
N LEU A 311 -15.07 -7.95 -3.56
CA LEU A 311 -16.10 -8.93 -3.17
C LEU A 311 -15.86 -9.44 -1.74
N PHE A 312 -14.60 -9.59 -1.34
CA PHE A 312 -14.20 -10.02 0.00
C PHE A 312 -14.53 -8.97 1.07
N ASP A 313 -14.27 -7.69 0.77
CA ASP A 313 -14.54 -6.59 1.69
C ASP A 313 -15.20 -5.41 0.95
N TYR A 314 -16.48 -5.20 1.26
CA TYR A 314 -17.30 -4.18 0.61
C TYR A 314 -16.87 -2.75 0.96
N ASN A 315 -16.22 -2.56 2.10
CA ASN A 315 -15.86 -1.24 2.63
C ASN A 315 -14.37 -0.88 2.47
N ILE A 316 -13.56 -1.79 1.94
CA ILE A 316 -12.12 -1.53 1.79
C ILE A 316 -11.85 -0.46 0.73
N ASP A 317 -10.99 0.50 1.03
CA ASP A 317 -10.44 1.40 0.02
C ASP A 317 -9.43 0.64 -0.85
N ILE A 318 -9.60 0.68 -2.17
CA ILE A 318 -8.67 0.08 -3.14
C ILE A 318 -8.00 1.18 -3.94
N SER A 319 -6.67 1.24 -3.87
CA SER A 319 -5.88 2.24 -4.54
C SER A 319 -5.04 1.66 -5.67
N VAL A 320 -4.94 2.40 -6.78
CA VAL A 320 -4.06 2.06 -7.90
C VAL A 320 -3.19 3.26 -8.25
N SER A 321 -1.88 3.03 -8.34
CA SER A 321 -0.90 4.08 -8.58
C SER A 321 -0.56 4.23 -10.07
N THR A 322 0.26 5.24 -10.37
CA THR A 322 0.83 5.51 -11.70
C THR A 322 1.84 4.46 -12.20
N ARG A 323 2.08 3.39 -11.42
CA ARG A 323 2.80 2.19 -11.90
C ARG A 323 2.09 1.54 -13.06
N GLU A 324 0.76 1.59 -13.05
CA GLU A 324 -0.09 1.00 -14.07
C GLU A 324 -0.30 1.94 -15.24
N ARG A 325 -0.37 1.39 -16.45
CA ARG A 325 -0.58 2.18 -17.67
C ARG A 325 -1.95 2.86 -17.72
N PRO A 326 -2.08 3.99 -18.42
CA PRO A 326 -3.30 4.80 -18.47
C PRO A 326 -4.56 4.01 -18.81
N GLU A 327 -4.53 3.21 -19.87
CA GLU A 327 -5.70 2.48 -20.38
C GLU A 327 -6.20 1.46 -19.35
N PHE A 328 -5.28 0.78 -18.66
CA PHE A 328 -5.65 -0.19 -17.63
C PHE A 328 -6.27 0.49 -16.42
N ARG A 329 -5.65 1.57 -15.93
CA ARG A 329 -6.18 2.37 -14.80
C ARG A 329 -7.58 2.90 -15.10
N ASP A 330 -7.77 3.40 -16.30
CA ASP A 330 -9.04 3.95 -16.75
C ASP A 330 -10.16 2.91 -16.77
N ASN A 331 -9.85 1.67 -17.16
CA ASN A 331 -10.81 0.58 -17.14
C ASN A 331 -11.17 0.13 -15.70
N LEU A 332 -10.25 0.31 -14.74
CA LEU A 332 -10.48 -0.02 -13.33
C LEU A 332 -11.41 0.96 -12.59
N ILE A 333 -11.60 2.18 -13.08
CA ILE A 333 -12.42 3.23 -12.43
C ILE A 333 -13.82 2.70 -12.10
N SER A 334 -14.44 1.92 -12.98
CA SER A 334 -15.78 1.39 -12.76
C SER A 334 -15.78 -0.02 -12.16
N LEU A 335 -14.63 -0.58 -11.78
CA LEU A 335 -14.49 -2.00 -11.41
C LEU A 335 -14.03 -2.22 -9.97
N GLY A 336 -14.10 -1.21 -9.11
CA GLY A 336 -13.81 -1.40 -7.69
C GLY A 336 -12.75 -0.47 -7.10
N VAL A 337 -12.05 0.29 -7.91
CA VAL A 337 -11.05 1.28 -7.45
C VAL A 337 -11.76 2.47 -6.80
N THR A 338 -11.25 2.90 -5.64
CA THR A 338 -11.77 4.06 -4.90
C THR A 338 -10.79 5.23 -4.90
N SER A 339 -9.53 5.00 -5.26
CA SER A 339 -8.48 6.01 -5.18
C SER A 339 -7.41 5.81 -6.26
N LEU A 340 -6.97 6.90 -6.86
CA LEU A 340 -5.92 6.93 -7.88
C LEU A 340 -4.87 7.99 -7.55
N SER A 341 -3.58 7.68 -7.74
CA SER A 341 -2.56 8.73 -7.76
C SER A 341 -2.55 9.45 -9.11
N ALA A 342 -2.18 10.73 -9.14
CA ALA A 342 -2.08 11.49 -10.37
C ALA A 342 -0.88 12.44 -10.34
N GLY A 343 -0.19 12.61 -11.48
CA GLY A 343 0.97 13.49 -11.60
C GLY A 343 2.15 13.06 -10.72
N SER A 344 2.31 11.76 -10.47
CA SER A 344 3.29 11.25 -9.52
C SER A 344 4.72 11.48 -9.99
N LYS A 345 5.57 11.92 -9.05
CA LYS A 345 7.02 11.93 -9.13
C LYS A 345 7.55 10.98 -8.06
N THR A 346 8.57 10.19 -8.39
CA THR A 346 9.11 9.14 -7.49
C THR A 346 10.54 9.44 -7.02
N GLU A 347 10.99 10.64 -7.27
CA GLU A 347 12.24 11.24 -6.82
C GLU A 347 12.01 12.32 -5.74
N PRO A 348 12.92 12.48 -4.78
CA PRO A 348 12.83 13.55 -3.79
C PRO A 348 12.92 14.93 -4.43
N GLY A 349 11.94 15.79 -4.14
CA GLY A 349 11.91 17.15 -4.69
C GLY A 349 11.57 17.22 -6.18
N GLY A 350 10.96 16.18 -6.74
CA GLY A 350 10.72 16.04 -8.16
C GLY A 350 9.71 17.01 -8.78
N TYR A 351 8.94 17.75 -7.97
CA TYR A 351 7.98 18.72 -8.49
C TYR A 351 8.61 20.08 -8.81
N GLU A 352 9.65 20.48 -8.08
CA GLU A 352 10.30 21.78 -8.29
C GLU A 352 11.78 21.79 -7.91
N VAL A 353 12.16 21.13 -6.81
CA VAL A 353 13.49 21.35 -6.17
C VAL A 353 14.58 20.58 -6.89
N TYR A 354 14.35 19.28 -7.20
CA TYR A 354 15.31 18.37 -7.82
C TYR A 354 14.65 17.51 -8.91
N PRO A 355 14.15 18.10 -10.00
CA PRO A 355 13.39 17.37 -11.02
C PRO A 355 14.22 16.33 -11.80
N GLU A 356 15.56 16.38 -11.67
CA GLU A 356 16.51 15.44 -12.30
C GLU A 356 17.06 14.39 -11.31
N ALA A 357 16.54 14.32 -10.07
CA ALA A 357 16.96 13.33 -9.11
C ALA A 357 16.55 11.91 -9.56
N LEU A 358 17.29 10.89 -9.09
CA LEU A 358 16.97 9.51 -9.43
C LEU A 358 15.62 9.07 -8.83
N GLU A 359 14.74 8.60 -9.69
CA GLU A 359 13.45 8.03 -9.31
C GLU A 359 13.60 6.65 -8.63
N GLN A 360 12.70 6.32 -7.72
CA GLN A 360 12.66 5.03 -7.04
C GLN A 360 12.35 3.88 -8.02
N PHE A 361 11.46 4.14 -8.96
CA PHE A 361 11.04 3.28 -10.05
C PHE A 361 10.34 4.13 -11.12
N SER A 362 10.33 3.66 -12.35
CA SER A 362 9.68 4.36 -13.46
C SER A 362 8.17 4.29 -13.37
N THR A 363 7.51 5.42 -13.55
CA THR A 363 6.04 5.51 -13.66
C THR A 363 5.61 5.28 -15.10
N THR A 364 4.49 4.57 -15.28
CA THR A 364 3.95 4.28 -16.63
C THR A 364 2.87 5.29 -17.04
N ASP A 365 2.07 5.77 -16.09
CA ASP A 365 1.08 6.82 -16.34
C ASP A 365 1.67 8.18 -15.97
N THR A 366 2.07 8.93 -16.99
CA THR A 366 2.68 10.26 -16.87
C THR A 366 1.69 11.41 -17.08
N ARG A 367 0.39 11.11 -17.16
CA ARG A 367 -0.65 12.11 -17.34
C ARG A 367 -0.67 13.13 -16.21
N THR A 368 -1.04 14.35 -16.56
CA THR A 368 -1.30 15.42 -15.60
C THR A 368 -2.48 15.07 -14.68
N PRO A 369 -2.57 15.66 -13.50
CA PRO A 369 -3.73 15.49 -12.62
C PRO A 369 -5.07 15.83 -13.28
N GLU A 370 -5.08 16.87 -14.13
CA GLU A 370 -6.28 17.30 -14.88
C GLU A 370 -6.71 16.23 -15.90
N GLU A 371 -5.76 15.63 -16.63
CA GLU A 371 -6.05 14.55 -17.59
C GLU A 371 -6.62 13.32 -16.89
N VAL A 372 -6.09 12.95 -15.72
CA VAL A 372 -6.63 11.84 -14.92
C VAL A 372 -8.03 12.18 -14.41
N ALA A 373 -8.25 13.38 -13.89
CA ALA A 373 -9.56 13.82 -13.45
C ALA A 373 -10.58 13.82 -14.61
N LYS A 374 -10.16 14.26 -15.81
CA LYS A 374 -10.99 14.16 -17.01
C LYS A 374 -11.33 12.72 -17.36
N ALA A 375 -10.38 11.81 -17.33
CA ALA A 375 -10.62 10.39 -17.61
C ALA A 375 -11.63 9.75 -16.65
N ILE A 376 -11.64 10.17 -15.38
CA ILE A 376 -12.66 9.79 -14.38
C ILE A 376 -14.02 10.33 -14.78
N SER A 377 -14.10 11.62 -15.13
CA SER A 377 -15.35 12.30 -15.50
C SER A 377 -15.95 11.74 -16.80
N ASP A 378 -15.12 11.43 -17.80
CA ASP A 378 -15.54 10.83 -19.07
C ASP A 378 -16.19 9.44 -18.89
N ARG A 379 -15.96 8.79 -17.72
CA ARG A 379 -16.60 7.50 -17.33
C ARG A 379 -17.82 7.67 -16.42
N ASN A 380 -18.33 8.91 -16.29
CA ASN A 380 -19.44 9.28 -15.42
C ASN A 380 -19.14 9.00 -13.92
N TYR A 381 -17.88 9.17 -13.50
CA TYR A 381 -17.46 9.21 -12.10
C TYR A 381 -16.98 10.62 -11.76
N GLN A 382 -17.04 10.97 -10.48
CA GLN A 382 -16.60 12.26 -9.98
C GLN A 382 -15.19 12.15 -9.39
N PRO A 383 -14.19 12.90 -9.90
CA PRO A 383 -12.90 13.01 -9.23
C PRO A 383 -13.04 13.79 -7.92
N VAL A 384 -12.59 13.23 -6.82
CA VAL A 384 -12.63 13.84 -5.50
C VAL A 384 -11.22 14.27 -5.10
N TRP A 385 -10.99 15.56 -5.05
CA TRP A 385 -9.71 16.16 -4.68
C TRP A 385 -9.55 16.36 -3.19
N LYS A 386 -10.68 16.55 -2.49
CA LYS A 386 -10.75 16.84 -1.07
C LYS A 386 -11.68 15.85 -0.38
N ASP A 387 -11.15 15.19 0.63
CA ASP A 387 -11.90 14.34 1.52
C ASP A 387 -12.16 15.10 2.84
N TRP A 388 -13.39 15.05 3.33
CA TRP A 388 -13.81 15.72 4.57
C TRP A 388 -13.80 14.79 5.79
N ASP A 389 -13.29 13.57 5.65
CA ASP A 389 -13.31 12.54 6.67
C ASP A 389 -12.72 13.03 8.01
N LYS A 390 -11.58 13.73 7.96
CA LYS A 390 -10.94 14.30 9.16
C LYS A 390 -11.75 15.39 9.83
N VAL A 391 -12.60 16.10 9.10
CA VAL A 391 -13.45 17.18 9.66
C VAL A 391 -14.66 16.63 10.41
N LEU A 392 -15.03 15.37 10.12
CA LEU A 392 -16.18 14.71 10.72
C LEU A 392 -15.82 13.88 11.99
N GLN A 393 -14.54 13.86 12.36
CA GLN A 393 -14.00 13.24 13.57
C GLN A 393 -13.90 14.25 14.72
#